data_c6e59341340749064dadb83f1bf4cb75
#
_entry.id   c6e59341340749064dadb83f1bf4cb75
#
_cell.length_a   1.000
_cell.length_b   1.000
_cell.length_c   1.000
_cell.angle_alpha   90.00
_cell.angle_beta   90.00
_cell.angle_gamma   90.00
#
_symmetry.space_group_name_H-M   'P 1'
#
loop_
_entity.id
_entity.type
_entity.pdbx_description
1 polymer ?
#
loop_
_entity_poly.entity_id
_entity_poly.type
_entity_poly.pdbx_seq_one_letter_code
_entity_poly.pdbx_strand_id
1 'polypeptide(L)'
;MDTLSHALWGKGLFGFRGSSKLAIFFGIMPDLVSFGLLFIVKFFSGDLNYKGPLTLDSLEQLKPYPEWLFFMDNLSHSFIICFLFIGITYFFKKEIVWPMLAWPFHIILDFPFHTKDFFPVKIFWPFSNYHYDGVSWSS
;
A
#
# COMPACT_ATOMS: atom_id res chain seq x y z
N MET A 1 3.59 -1.24 7.76
CA MET A 1 4.89 -0.58 8.05
C MET A 1 4.79 0.85 7.53
N ASP A 2 5.73 1.77 7.83
CA ASP A 2 5.64 3.14 7.29
C ASP A 2 6.04 3.20 5.80
N THR A 3 5.47 4.16 5.07
CA THR A 3 5.64 4.31 3.61
C THR A 3 7.10 4.53 3.20
N LEU A 4 7.92 5.20 4.03
CA LEU A 4 9.34 5.40 3.74
C LEU A 4 10.11 4.08 3.78
N SER A 5 9.82 3.22 4.75
CA SER A 5 10.41 1.89 4.86
C SER A 5 10.09 1.04 3.62
N HIS A 6 8.85 1.09 3.12
CA HIS A 6 8.48 0.41 1.87
C HIS A 6 9.26 0.93 0.65
N ALA A 7 9.46 2.25 0.57
CA ALA A 7 10.28 2.86 -0.48
C ALA A 7 11.73 2.35 -0.46
N LEU A 8 12.34 2.31 0.73
CA LEU A 8 13.72 1.88 0.91
C LEU A 8 13.91 0.38 0.62
N TRP A 9 13.00 -0.47 1.12
CA TRP A 9 13.00 -1.90 0.83
C TRP A 9 12.77 -2.17 -0.65
N GLY A 10 11.81 -1.51 -1.27
CA GLY A 10 11.55 -1.63 -2.70
C GLY A 10 12.78 -1.27 -3.54
N LYS A 11 13.42 -0.12 -3.24
CA LYS A 11 14.65 0.31 -3.89
C LYS A 11 15.79 -0.69 -3.69
N GLY A 12 16.03 -1.12 -2.44
CA GLY A 12 17.14 -1.97 -2.07
C GLY A 12 17.08 -3.36 -2.71
N LEU A 13 15.89 -3.97 -2.75
CA LEU A 13 15.72 -5.32 -3.25
C LEU A 13 15.44 -5.42 -4.75
N PHE A 14 14.79 -4.44 -5.35
CA PHE A 14 14.28 -4.52 -6.72
C PHE A 14 14.76 -3.42 -7.65
N GLY A 15 15.44 -2.39 -7.12
CA GLY A 15 15.92 -1.26 -7.91
C GLY A 15 17.15 -1.57 -8.75
N PHE A 16 17.92 -2.60 -8.43
CA PHE A 16 19.19 -2.90 -9.09
C PHE A 16 19.02 -3.59 -10.46
N ARG A 17 17.86 -4.20 -10.73
CA ARG A 17 17.52 -4.84 -12.02
C ARG A 17 16.51 -4.01 -12.81
N GLY A 18 16.70 -2.70 -12.86
CA GLY A 18 15.81 -1.80 -13.56
C GLY A 18 15.90 -0.38 -13.02
N SER A 19 14.77 0.32 -13.01
CA SER A 19 14.72 1.68 -12.48
C SER A 19 14.49 1.69 -10.97
N SER A 20 15.44 2.25 -10.21
CA SER A 20 15.28 2.49 -8.76
C SER A 20 14.06 3.38 -8.46
N LYS A 21 13.74 4.34 -9.36
CA LYS A 21 12.56 5.19 -9.22
C LYS A 21 11.26 4.40 -9.33
N LEU A 22 11.20 3.45 -10.27
CA LEU A 22 10.04 2.54 -10.39
C LEU A 22 9.92 1.61 -9.19
N ALA A 23 11.03 1.10 -8.67
CA ALA A 23 11.01 0.25 -7.48
C ALA A 23 10.52 1.00 -6.23
N ILE A 24 10.93 2.26 -6.06
CA ILE A 24 10.39 3.14 -5.02
C ILE A 24 8.90 3.35 -5.25
N PHE A 25 8.48 3.69 -6.47
CA PHE A 25 7.08 3.93 -6.81
C PHE A 25 6.20 2.71 -6.48
N PHE A 26 6.56 1.52 -6.95
CA PHE A 26 5.79 0.31 -6.65
C PHE A 26 5.85 -0.11 -5.18
N GLY A 27 6.93 0.24 -4.48
CA GLY A 27 7.05 0.02 -3.04
C GLY A 27 6.12 0.89 -2.20
N ILE A 28 5.78 2.10 -2.65
CA ILE A 28 4.91 3.03 -1.92
C ILE A 28 3.51 3.15 -2.52
N MET A 29 3.30 2.67 -3.74
CA MET A 29 2.05 2.85 -4.50
C MET A 29 0.81 2.36 -3.75
N PRO A 30 0.80 1.21 -3.04
CA PRO A 30 -0.36 0.80 -2.26
C PRO A 30 -0.81 1.85 -1.24
N ASP A 31 0.12 2.42 -0.48
CA ASP A 31 -0.16 3.49 0.48
C ASP A 31 -0.63 4.78 -0.19
N LEU A 32 -0.02 5.14 -1.34
CA LEU A 32 -0.40 6.35 -2.07
C LEU A 32 -1.80 6.26 -2.66
N VAL A 33 -2.20 5.09 -3.14
CA VAL A 33 -3.53 4.86 -3.73
C VAL A 33 -4.63 4.88 -2.67
N SER A 34 -4.33 4.47 -1.44
CA SER A 34 -5.26 4.51 -0.32
C SER A 34 -5.13 5.84 0.47
N PHE A 35 -4.25 5.88 1.45
CA PHE A 35 -4.09 7.01 2.35
C PHE A 35 -3.52 8.27 1.69
N GLY A 36 -2.63 8.14 0.71
CA GLY A 36 -2.12 9.28 -0.03
C GLY A 36 -3.25 10.05 -0.74
N LEU A 37 -4.17 9.32 -1.37
CA LEU A 37 -5.34 9.92 -2.00
C LEU A 37 -6.30 10.54 -0.97
N LEU A 38 -6.48 9.91 0.20
CA LEU A 38 -7.25 10.48 1.30
C LEU A 38 -6.69 11.84 1.74
N PHE A 39 -5.37 11.95 1.90
CA PHE A 39 -4.73 13.22 2.25
C PHE A 39 -4.96 14.29 1.20
N ILE A 40 -4.85 13.95 -0.08
CA ILE A 40 -5.12 14.90 -1.17
C ILE A 40 -6.57 15.40 -1.11
N VAL A 41 -7.54 14.49 -0.96
CA VAL A 41 -8.95 14.86 -0.88
C VAL A 41 -9.23 15.75 0.33
N LYS A 42 -8.72 15.39 1.51
CA LYS A 42 -8.88 16.17 2.76
C LYS A 42 -8.21 17.54 2.68
N PHE A 43 -7.04 17.63 2.02
CA PHE A 43 -6.37 18.91 1.81
C PHE A 43 -7.20 19.88 0.95
N PHE A 44 -7.73 19.40 -0.17
CA PHE A 44 -8.54 20.24 -1.06
C PHE A 44 -9.93 20.55 -0.52
N SER A 45 -10.50 19.71 0.35
CA SER A 45 -11.79 19.99 1.03
C SER A 45 -11.66 20.95 2.20
N GLY A 46 -10.44 21.29 2.62
CA GLY A 46 -10.18 22.13 3.78
C GLY A 46 -10.36 21.41 5.13
N ASP A 47 -10.62 20.11 5.11
CA ASP A 47 -10.83 19.28 6.31
C ASP A 47 -9.52 18.79 6.94
N LEU A 48 -8.38 19.17 6.37
CA LEU A 48 -7.07 18.77 6.88
C LEU A 48 -6.60 19.74 7.99
N ASN A 49 -7.14 19.57 9.20
CA ASN A 49 -6.74 20.36 10.37
C ASN A 49 -5.50 19.82 11.08
N TYR A 50 -4.70 18.99 10.36
CA TYR A 50 -3.56 18.30 10.94
C TYR A 50 -2.25 19.05 10.71
N LYS A 51 -1.48 19.25 11.78
CA LYS A 51 -0.13 19.84 11.76
C LYS A 51 0.81 18.95 12.58
N GLY A 52 1.50 18.01 11.92
CA GLY A 52 2.47 17.15 12.61
C GLY A 52 2.97 15.97 11.78
N PRO A 53 3.77 15.06 12.34
CA PRO A 53 4.22 13.85 11.65
C PRO A 53 3.07 12.86 11.42
N LEU A 54 3.11 12.10 10.32
CA LEU A 54 2.15 11.06 10.01
C LEU A 54 2.34 9.86 10.96
N THR A 55 1.48 9.77 11.95
CA THR A 55 1.39 8.68 12.92
C THR A 55 0.01 8.02 12.84
N LEU A 56 -0.20 6.88 13.51
CA LEU A 56 -1.53 6.28 13.61
C LEU A 56 -2.54 7.24 14.25
N ASP A 57 -2.14 7.96 15.29
CA ASP A 57 -3.01 8.94 15.94
C ASP A 57 -3.46 10.04 14.98
N SER A 58 -2.58 10.44 14.05
CA SER A 58 -2.94 11.43 13.03
C SER A 58 -3.89 10.87 11.98
N LEU A 59 -3.74 9.60 11.62
CA LEU A 59 -4.68 8.93 10.73
C LEU A 59 -6.05 8.76 11.39
N GLU A 60 -6.10 8.45 12.68
CA GLU A 60 -7.36 8.38 13.43
C GLU A 60 -8.13 9.71 13.44
N GLN A 61 -7.43 10.85 13.45
CA GLN A 61 -8.04 12.17 13.36
C GLN A 61 -8.70 12.46 11.99
N LEU A 62 -8.37 11.68 10.95
CA LEU A 62 -8.99 11.79 9.63
C LEU A 62 -10.33 11.07 9.51
N LYS A 63 -10.81 10.42 10.58
CA LYS A 63 -12.14 9.80 10.61
C LYS A 63 -13.24 10.86 10.48
N PRO A 64 -14.43 10.53 9.89
CA PRO A 64 -14.77 9.21 9.34
C PRO A 64 -14.10 8.95 7.99
N TYR A 65 -13.70 7.69 7.78
CA TYR A 65 -13.13 7.28 6.50
C TYR A 65 -14.22 7.05 5.47
N PRO A 66 -14.05 7.52 4.23
CA PRO A 66 -15.00 7.26 3.15
C PRO A 66 -14.93 5.80 2.70
N GLU A 67 -16.03 5.26 2.19
CA GLU A 67 -16.11 3.86 1.72
C GLU A 67 -15.12 3.54 0.59
N TRP A 68 -14.88 4.50 -0.30
CA TRP A 68 -13.92 4.32 -1.38
C TRP A 68 -12.48 4.06 -0.89
N LEU A 69 -12.13 4.56 0.31
CA LEU A 69 -10.80 4.31 0.90
C LEU A 69 -10.59 2.83 1.18
N PHE A 70 -11.57 2.16 1.77
CA PHE A 70 -11.51 0.70 2.03
C PHE A 70 -11.44 -0.10 0.73
N PHE A 71 -12.15 0.35 -0.31
CA PHE A 71 -12.06 -0.28 -1.62
C PHE A 71 -10.65 -0.13 -2.22
N MET A 72 -10.08 1.07 -2.23
CA MET A 72 -8.75 1.34 -2.76
C MET A 72 -7.66 0.63 -1.97
N ASP A 73 -7.80 0.56 -0.65
CA ASP A 73 -6.88 -0.17 0.23
C ASP A 73 -6.91 -1.68 -0.08
N ASN A 74 -8.08 -2.28 -0.14
CA ASN A 74 -8.22 -3.69 -0.51
C ASN A 74 -7.69 -3.99 -1.91
N LEU A 75 -7.94 -3.09 -2.88
CA LEU A 75 -7.45 -3.22 -4.26
C LEU A 75 -5.92 -3.22 -4.32
N SER A 76 -5.29 -2.29 -3.63
CA SER A 76 -3.84 -2.10 -3.66
C SER A 76 -3.07 -3.12 -2.81
N HIS A 77 -3.70 -3.70 -1.77
CA HIS A 77 -3.10 -4.70 -0.88
C HIS A 77 -3.52 -6.14 -1.17
N SER A 78 -4.07 -6.40 -2.37
CA SER A 78 -4.42 -7.76 -2.81
C SER A 78 -3.33 -8.37 -3.67
N PHE A 79 -2.88 -9.59 -3.33
CA PHE A 79 -2.02 -10.38 -4.21
C PHE A 79 -2.68 -10.74 -5.53
N ILE A 80 -3.99 -10.99 -5.53
CA ILE A 80 -4.75 -11.31 -6.74
C ILE A 80 -4.62 -10.17 -7.75
N ILE A 81 -4.92 -8.95 -7.31
CA ILE A 81 -4.82 -7.75 -8.16
C ILE A 81 -3.37 -7.47 -8.55
N CYS A 82 -2.45 -7.55 -7.60
CA CYS A 82 -1.03 -7.32 -7.83
C CYS A 82 -0.47 -8.25 -8.92
N PHE A 83 -0.66 -9.57 -8.77
CA PHE A 83 -0.16 -10.55 -9.73
C PHE A 83 -0.90 -10.53 -11.06
N LEU A 84 -2.17 -10.09 -11.09
CA LEU A 84 -2.88 -9.83 -12.34
C LEU A 84 -2.17 -8.73 -13.15
N PHE A 85 -1.82 -7.60 -12.53
CA PHE A 85 -1.10 -6.51 -13.19
C PHE A 85 0.30 -6.92 -13.63
N ILE A 86 1.04 -7.65 -12.78
CA ILE A 86 2.36 -8.18 -13.14
C ILE A 86 2.24 -9.15 -14.31
N GLY A 87 1.25 -10.04 -14.30
CA GLY A 87 1.00 -10.99 -15.38
C GLY A 87 0.63 -10.33 -16.71
N ILE A 88 -0.23 -9.32 -16.66
CA ILE A 88 -0.59 -8.51 -17.86
C ILE A 88 0.67 -7.83 -18.40
N THR A 89 1.46 -7.20 -17.56
CA THR A 89 2.71 -6.54 -17.97
C THR A 89 3.69 -7.53 -18.59
N TYR A 90 3.85 -8.70 -17.99
CA TYR A 90 4.67 -9.78 -18.53
C TYR A 90 4.17 -10.27 -19.90
N PHE A 91 2.85 -10.40 -20.06
CA PHE A 91 2.26 -10.83 -21.33
C PHE A 91 2.61 -9.89 -22.48
N PHE A 92 2.60 -8.57 -22.26
CA PHE A 92 2.92 -7.57 -23.27
C PHE A 92 4.42 -7.37 -23.47
N LYS A 93 5.20 -7.33 -22.39
CA LYS A 93 6.65 -7.06 -22.45
C LYS A 93 7.49 -8.31 -22.71
N LYS A 94 6.95 -9.51 -22.46
CA LYS A 94 7.67 -10.81 -22.51
C LYS A 94 8.88 -10.90 -21.57
N GLU A 95 8.96 -10.02 -20.61
CA GLU A 95 10.02 -9.98 -19.59
C GLU A 95 9.47 -9.57 -18.24
N ILE A 96 10.14 -9.97 -17.16
CA ILE A 96 9.79 -9.56 -15.80
C ILE A 96 10.26 -8.12 -15.58
N VAL A 97 9.33 -7.25 -15.24
CA VAL A 97 9.65 -5.88 -14.78
C VAL A 97 10.00 -5.94 -13.29
N TRP A 98 11.27 -6.17 -12.98
CA TRP A 98 11.76 -6.39 -11.61
C TRP A 98 11.30 -5.34 -10.59
N PRO A 99 11.28 -4.03 -10.90
CA PRO A 99 10.76 -3.02 -9.97
C PRO A 99 9.32 -3.24 -9.54
N MET A 100 8.47 -3.89 -10.34
CA MET A 100 7.08 -4.19 -9.96
C MET A 100 6.99 -5.19 -8.81
N LEU A 101 8.02 -5.99 -8.57
CA LEU A 101 8.07 -6.94 -7.44
C LEU A 101 8.13 -6.23 -6.07
N ALA A 102 8.43 -4.95 -6.04
CA ALA A 102 8.30 -4.13 -4.84
C ALA A 102 6.85 -4.04 -4.34
N TRP A 103 5.86 -4.17 -5.22
CA TRP A 103 4.44 -4.17 -4.85
C TRP A 103 4.03 -5.42 -4.04
N PRO A 104 4.17 -6.67 -4.52
CA PRO A 104 3.85 -7.84 -3.69
C PRO A 104 4.73 -7.91 -2.43
N PHE A 105 5.94 -7.40 -2.48
CA PHE A 105 6.79 -7.33 -1.29
C PHE A 105 6.26 -6.34 -0.24
N HIS A 106 5.71 -5.19 -0.66
CA HIS A 106 4.99 -4.27 0.22
C HIS A 106 3.86 -5.00 0.97
N ILE A 107 3.02 -5.76 0.24
CA ILE A 107 1.91 -6.52 0.83
C ILE A 107 2.42 -7.55 1.85
N ILE A 108 3.53 -8.24 1.55
CA ILE A 108 4.17 -9.20 2.48
C ILE A 108 4.61 -8.50 3.77
N LEU A 109 5.20 -7.31 3.66
CA LEU A 109 5.66 -6.57 4.83
C LEU A 109 4.49 -6.06 5.68
N ASP A 110 3.39 -5.65 5.06
CA ASP A 110 2.25 -5.12 5.79
C ASP A 110 1.36 -6.18 6.42
N PHE A 111 1.31 -7.37 5.84
CA PHE A 111 0.45 -8.45 6.29
C PHE A 111 0.57 -8.77 7.80
N PRO A 112 1.79 -8.89 8.41
CA PRO A 112 1.94 -9.12 9.83
C PRO A 112 1.82 -7.86 10.70
N PHE A 113 1.85 -6.67 10.11
CA PHE A 113 1.89 -5.40 10.85
C PHE A 113 0.58 -4.61 10.83
N HIS A 114 -0.49 -5.17 10.26
CA HIS A 114 -1.83 -4.63 10.33
C HIS A 114 -2.72 -5.45 11.25
N THR A 115 -3.62 -4.77 11.98
CA THR A 115 -4.58 -5.39 12.88
C THR A 115 -5.96 -5.45 12.25
N LYS A 116 -6.83 -6.33 12.77
CA LYS A 116 -8.24 -6.43 12.31
C LYS A 116 -9.03 -5.14 12.51
N ASP A 117 -8.63 -4.32 13.48
CA ASP A 117 -9.35 -3.10 13.86
C ASP A 117 -8.93 -1.88 13.03
N PHE A 118 -7.79 -1.98 12.31
CA PHE A 118 -7.28 -0.90 11.50
C PHE A 118 -6.73 -1.42 10.16
N PHE A 119 -7.54 -1.29 9.10
CA PHE A 119 -7.21 -1.64 7.71
C PHE A 119 -6.54 -3.01 7.56
N PRO A 120 -7.26 -4.11 7.88
CA PRO A 120 -6.70 -5.46 7.74
C PRO A 120 -6.35 -5.77 6.29
N VAL A 121 -5.13 -6.28 6.06
CA VAL A 121 -4.63 -6.62 4.72
C VAL A 121 -5.32 -7.89 4.22
N LYS A 122 -6.24 -7.75 3.26
CA LYS A 122 -7.01 -8.85 2.66
C LYS A 122 -6.33 -9.37 1.41
N ILE A 123 -5.32 -10.22 1.59
CA ILE A 123 -4.41 -10.66 0.52
C ILE A 123 -5.08 -11.37 -0.65
N PHE A 124 -6.27 -11.96 -0.47
CA PHE A 124 -7.02 -12.68 -1.52
C PHE A 124 -8.28 -11.94 -1.98
N TRP A 125 -8.41 -10.64 -1.65
CA TRP A 125 -9.53 -9.84 -2.15
C TRP A 125 -9.51 -9.80 -3.70
N PRO A 126 -10.65 -9.84 -4.42
CA PRO A 126 -12.04 -9.81 -3.94
C PRO A 126 -12.65 -11.18 -3.61
N PHE A 127 -11.93 -12.28 -3.76
CA PHE A 127 -12.46 -13.63 -3.61
C PHE A 127 -12.58 -14.08 -2.15
N SER A 128 -11.78 -13.51 -1.26
CA SER A 128 -11.79 -13.83 0.17
C SER A 128 -11.51 -12.60 1.01
N ASN A 129 -12.14 -12.53 2.19
CA ASN A 129 -11.84 -11.53 3.21
C ASN A 129 -10.79 -12.01 4.23
N TYR A 130 -10.04 -13.06 3.88
CA TYR A 130 -8.99 -13.57 4.76
C TYR A 130 -7.93 -12.49 5.03
N HIS A 131 -7.65 -12.27 6.30
CA HIS A 131 -6.63 -11.36 6.80
C HIS A 131 -6.00 -11.96 8.05
N TYR A 132 -4.80 -11.54 8.38
CA TYR A 132 -4.12 -11.87 9.62
C TYR A 132 -4.31 -10.74 10.63
N ASP A 133 -4.63 -11.08 11.88
CA ASP A 133 -4.67 -10.10 12.97
C ASP A 133 -3.26 -9.99 13.56
N GLY A 134 -2.49 -9.08 12.99
CA GLY A 134 -1.07 -8.91 13.31
C GLY A 134 -0.82 -7.97 14.48
N VAL A 135 0.38 -7.41 14.51
CA VAL A 135 0.81 -6.42 15.49
C VAL A 135 0.77 -5.03 14.86
N SER A 136 0.26 -4.04 15.58
CA SER A 136 0.26 -2.66 15.06
C SER A 136 1.68 -2.19 14.77
N TRP A 137 1.92 -1.65 13.57
CA TRP A 137 3.22 -1.11 13.17
C TRP A 137 3.67 0.13 13.98
N SER A 138 2.78 0.69 14.77
CA SER A 138 3.04 1.86 15.64
C SER A 138 3.15 1.52 17.12
N SER A 139 3.07 0.24 17.47
CA SER A 139 3.20 -0.20 18.88
C SER A 139 4.65 -0.26 19.32
#